data_700acf4f41a4bc3ac4fc8d89e925f7c2
#
_entry.id   700acf4f41a4bc3ac4fc8d89e925f7c2
#
_cell.length_a   1.000
_cell.length_b   1.000
_cell.length_c   1.000
_cell.angle_alpha   90.00
_cell.angle_beta   90.00
_cell.angle_gamma   90.00
#
_symmetry.space_group_name_H-M   'P 1'
#
loop_
_entity.id
_entity.type
_entity.pdbx_description
1 polymer ?
#
loop_
_entity_poly.entity_id
_entity_poly.type
_entity_poly.pdbx_seq_one_letter_code
_entity_poly.pdbx_strand_id
1 'polypeptide(L)'
;MKFSVNQKDLQESLSFCQNVIERRSTLPILSNVLLEASGKELIITATDLDMIFVHRIQSVEIEKEGKTTTNSLIMYDIVRKFISGKKINVESLSENKMQLESEKSKFKLNCIDPQEFPLMEEGFEAEEISLDSQSFLKLLNKCKFSISNDETRHYLSGIFLHFTSGDDKNFLTAVSTCLLYTSPSPR
;
A
#
# COMPACT_ATOMS: atom_id res chain seq x y z
N MET A 1 9.13 -18.42 8.21
CA MET A 1 9.33 -16.98 8.53
C MET A 1 9.18 -16.79 10.03
N LYS A 2 10.09 -16.01 10.67
CA LYS A 2 9.98 -15.63 12.09
C LYS A 2 10.66 -14.29 12.31
N PHE A 3 9.94 -13.32 12.88
CA PHE A 3 10.46 -11.97 13.14
C PHE A 3 9.75 -11.28 14.31
N SER A 4 10.37 -10.21 14.81
CA SER A 4 9.85 -9.36 15.87
C SER A 4 9.85 -7.91 15.40
N VAL A 5 8.73 -7.22 15.53
CA VAL A 5 8.51 -5.84 15.05
C VAL A 5 7.81 -5.01 16.12
N ASN A 6 8.02 -3.69 16.12
CA ASN A 6 7.32 -2.79 17.02
C ASN A 6 5.84 -2.71 16.61
N GLN A 7 4.94 -2.74 17.61
CA GLN A 7 3.50 -2.66 17.40
C GLN A 7 3.08 -1.41 16.60
N LYS A 8 3.69 -0.25 16.91
CA LYS A 8 3.34 1.02 16.26
C LYS A 8 3.68 1.01 14.77
N ASP A 9 4.88 0.54 14.42
CA ASP A 9 5.36 0.51 13.04
C ASP A 9 4.53 -0.45 12.18
N LEU A 10 4.20 -1.62 12.75
CA LEU A 10 3.34 -2.59 12.08
C LEU A 10 1.90 -2.08 11.92
N GLN A 11 1.34 -1.41 12.95
CA GLN A 11 0.01 -0.83 12.89
C GLN A 11 -0.07 0.27 11.83
N GLU A 12 0.90 1.17 11.77
CA GLU A 12 0.95 2.26 10.78
C GLU A 12 0.98 1.69 9.37
N SER A 13 1.88 0.74 9.10
CA SER A 13 1.99 0.07 7.79
C SER A 13 0.68 -0.58 7.38
N LEU A 14 0.05 -1.34 8.27
CA LEU A 14 -1.22 -2.01 7.98
C LEU A 14 -2.37 -1.00 7.80
N SER A 15 -2.33 0.16 8.46
CA SER A 15 -3.35 1.21 8.28
C SER A 15 -3.32 1.78 6.86
N PHE A 16 -2.15 1.95 6.26
CA PHE A 16 -2.02 2.36 4.86
C PHE A 16 -2.55 1.29 3.90
N CYS A 17 -2.27 0.01 4.17
CA CYS A 17 -2.79 -1.09 3.37
C CYS A 17 -4.33 -1.11 3.29
N GLN A 18 -5.04 -0.67 4.37
CA GLN A 18 -6.51 -0.63 4.38
C GLN A 18 -7.12 0.31 3.33
N ASN A 19 -6.35 1.28 2.82
CA ASN A 19 -6.81 2.22 1.79
C ASN A 19 -6.71 1.65 0.37
N VAL A 20 -5.93 0.59 0.19
CA VAL A 20 -5.70 -0.06 -1.10
C VAL A 20 -6.54 -1.33 -1.23
N ILE A 21 -6.67 -2.08 -0.14
CA ILE A 21 -7.33 -3.39 -0.16
C ILE A 21 -8.82 -3.28 -0.38
N GLU A 22 -9.32 -4.03 -1.34
CA GLU A 22 -10.73 -4.15 -1.61
C GLU A 22 -11.41 -5.12 -0.63
N ARG A 23 -12.36 -4.61 0.17
CA ARG A 23 -13.03 -5.39 1.22
C ARG A 23 -14.00 -6.45 0.68
N ARG A 24 -14.46 -6.31 -0.57
CA ARG A 24 -15.45 -7.18 -1.22
C ARG A 24 -14.95 -7.72 -2.55
N SER A 25 -13.69 -8.11 -2.60
CA SER A 25 -13.14 -8.73 -3.80
C SER A 25 -13.69 -10.15 -4.01
N THR A 26 -13.88 -10.53 -5.26
CA THR A 26 -14.16 -11.91 -5.68
C THR A 26 -12.95 -12.81 -5.50
N LEU A 27 -11.74 -12.24 -5.43
CA LEU A 27 -10.48 -12.95 -5.21
C LEU A 27 -10.03 -12.79 -3.75
N PRO A 28 -10.08 -13.87 -2.93
CA PRO A 28 -9.73 -13.79 -1.51
C PRO A 28 -8.32 -13.24 -1.24
N ILE A 29 -7.36 -13.48 -2.16
CA ILE A 29 -5.98 -13.04 -2.02
C ILE A 29 -5.85 -11.50 -2.00
N LEU A 30 -6.74 -10.75 -2.67
CA LEU A 30 -6.73 -9.29 -2.69
C LEU A 30 -7.16 -8.65 -1.36
N SER A 31 -7.76 -9.42 -0.46
CA SER A 31 -8.01 -8.98 0.92
C SER A 31 -6.82 -9.22 1.85
N ASN A 32 -5.78 -9.88 1.35
CA ASN A 32 -4.56 -10.17 2.10
C ASN A 32 -3.47 -9.12 1.86
N VAL A 33 -2.53 -9.07 2.78
CA VAL A 33 -1.22 -8.44 2.61
C VAL A 33 -0.17 -9.51 2.47
N LEU A 34 0.80 -9.29 1.60
CA LEU A 34 2.03 -10.07 1.53
C LEU A 34 3.03 -9.51 2.53
N LEU A 35 3.55 -10.37 3.38
CA LEU A 35 4.61 -10.09 4.34
C LEU A 35 5.87 -10.80 3.88
N GLU A 36 6.93 -10.05 3.67
CA GLU A 36 8.25 -10.58 3.31
C GLU A 36 9.29 -10.11 4.32
N ALA A 37 9.86 -11.04 5.05
CA ALA A 37 10.95 -10.80 5.99
C ALA A 37 12.27 -11.19 5.31
N SER A 38 13.13 -10.21 5.02
CA SER A 38 14.40 -10.41 4.34
C SER A 38 15.47 -9.46 4.88
N GLY A 39 16.67 -9.97 5.12
CA GLY A 39 17.80 -9.20 5.63
C GLY A 39 17.52 -8.56 6.98
N LYS A 40 17.22 -7.27 7.00
CA LYS A 40 16.89 -6.47 8.20
C LYS A 40 15.57 -5.70 8.06
N GLU A 41 14.80 -5.99 7.04
CA GLU A 41 13.56 -5.27 6.77
C GLU A 41 12.36 -6.22 6.61
N LEU A 42 11.21 -5.72 7.01
CA LEU A 42 9.92 -6.33 6.73
C LEU A 42 9.26 -5.52 5.62
N ILE A 43 9.01 -6.15 4.50
CA ILE A 43 8.28 -5.57 3.38
C ILE A 43 6.82 -6.01 3.47
N ILE A 44 5.91 -5.05 3.43
CA ILE A 44 4.48 -5.28 3.45
C ILE A 44 3.91 -4.77 2.12
N THR A 45 3.29 -5.65 1.35
CA THR A 45 2.70 -5.32 0.06
C THR A 45 1.19 -5.56 0.09
N ALA A 46 0.44 -4.60 -0.44
CA ALA A 46 -1.00 -4.68 -0.65
C ALA A 46 -1.34 -4.27 -2.09
N THR A 47 -2.37 -4.86 -2.67
CA THR A 47 -2.80 -4.55 -4.04
C THR A 47 -4.30 -4.77 -4.23
N ASP A 48 -4.89 -4.00 -5.15
CA ASP A 48 -6.24 -4.17 -5.70
C ASP A 48 -6.21 -4.53 -7.20
N LEU A 49 -5.04 -4.85 -7.75
CA LEU A 49 -4.64 -5.08 -9.14
C LEU A 49 -4.36 -3.80 -9.95
N ASP A 50 -5.01 -2.68 -9.64
CA ASP A 50 -4.78 -1.39 -10.30
C ASP A 50 -3.65 -0.61 -9.62
N MET A 51 -3.50 -0.81 -8.31
CA MET A 51 -2.47 -0.17 -7.48
C MET A 51 -1.70 -1.21 -6.68
N ILE A 52 -0.42 -0.94 -6.47
CA ILE A 52 0.40 -1.66 -5.50
C ILE A 52 0.95 -0.68 -4.48
N PHE A 53 0.71 -0.98 -3.22
CA PHE A 53 1.32 -0.29 -2.09
C PHE A 53 2.40 -1.16 -1.47
N VAL A 54 3.59 -0.62 -1.36
CA VAL A 54 4.75 -1.29 -0.73
C VAL A 54 5.28 -0.42 0.39
N HIS A 55 5.34 -0.97 1.59
CA HIS A 55 5.95 -0.31 2.74
C HIS A 55 7.06 -1.17 3.35
N ARG A 56 8.18 -0.53 3.70
CA ARG A 56 9.36 -1.19 4.27
C ARG A 56 9.57 -0.71 5.69
N ILE A 57 9.61 -1.64 6.65
CA ILE A 57 9.94 -1.40 8.04
C ILE A 57 11.36 -1.87 8.26
N GLN A 58 12.29 -0.97 8.56
CA GLN A 58 13.71 -1.27 8.74
C GLN A 58 14.07 -1.73 10.15
N SER A 59 13.23 -1.45 11.15
CA SER A 59 13.48 -1.75 12.56
C SER A 59 12.91 -3.12 12.97
N VAL A 60 13.30 -4.19 12.27
CA VAL A 60 12.77 -5.53 12.47
C VAL A 60 13.90 -6.50 12.85
N GLU A 61 13.66 -7.32 13.87
CA GLU A 61 14.56 -8.40 14.26
C GLU A 61 14.08 -9.68 13.56
N ILE A 62 14.81 -10.15 12.56
CA ILE A 62 14.46 -11.33 11.76
C ILE A 62 15.29 -12.52 12.26
N GLU A 63 14.61 -13.55 12.79
CA GLU A 63 15.23 -14.82 13.16
C GLU A 63 15.24 -15.81 11.98
N LYS A 64 14.19 -15.80 11.16
CA LYS A 64 14.04 -16.65 9.99
C LYS A 64 13.34 -15.89 8.87
N GLU A 65 14.04 -15.76 7.76
CA GLU A 65 13.49 -15.14 6.54
C GLU A 65 12.34 -15.96 5.94
N GLY A 66 11.57 -15.32 5.08
CA GLY A 66 10.50 -15.95 4.30
C GLY A 66 9.36 -15.01 3.96
N LYS A 67 8.37 -15.58 3.28
CA LYS A 67 7.17 -14.85 2.83
C LYS A 67 5.92 -15.55 3.32
N THR A 68 4.87 -14.79 3.56
CA THR A 68 3.51 -15.31 3.83
C THR A 68 2.47 -14.25 3.50
N THR A 69 1.23 -14.67 3.31
CA THR A 69 0.12 -13.72 3.16
C THR A 69 -0.90 -13.91 4.27
N THR A 70 -1.58 -12.86 4.66
CA THR A 70 -2.67 -12.95 5.63
C THR A 70 -3.70 -11.84 5.42
N ASN A 71 -4.92 -12.07 5.90
CA ASN A 71 -5.97 -11.07 5.79
C ASN A 71 -5.59 -9.77 6.53
N SER A 72 -5.54 -8.68 5.78
CA SER A 72 -5.07 -7.38 6.25
C SER A 72 -5.95 -6.80 7.33
N LEU A 73 -7.28 -6.86 7.15
CA LEU A 73 -8.22 -6.27 8.10
C LEU A 73 -8.16 -6.97 9.45
N ILE A 74 -8.13 -8.31 9.44
CA ILE A 74 -8.06 -9.13 10.67
C ILE A 74 -6.72 -8.86 11.37
N MET A 75 -5.63 -8.83 10.62
CA MET A 75 -4.30 -8.56 11.18
C MET A 75 -4.23 -7.15 11.79
N TYR A 76 -4.73 -6.14 11.08
CA TYR A 76 -4.81 -4.77 11.58
C TYR A 76 -5.64 -4.67 12.86
N ASP A 77 -6.83 -5.30 12.90
CA ASP A 77 -7.70 -5.30 14.06
C ASP A 77 -7.10 -5.96 15.31
N ILE A 78 -6.25 -6.95 15.11
CA ILE A 78 -5.49 -7.59 16.19
C ILE A 78 -4.34 -6.68 16.65
N VAL A 79 -3.53 -6.19 15.71
CA VAL A 79 -2.33 -5.39 15.98
C VAL A 79 -2.69 -4.10 16.73
N ARG A 80 -3.79 -3.42 16.36
CA ARG A 80 -4.23 -2.20 17.05
C ARG A 80 -4.69 -2.42 18.49
N LYS A 81 -5.01 -3.67 18.88
CA LYS A 81 -5.43 -4.02 20.25
C LYS A 81 -4.25 -4.43 21.14
N PHE A 82 -3.09 -4.65 20.58
CA PHE A 82 -1.89 -4.88 21.36
C PHE A 82 -1.41 -3.59 22.04
N ILE A 83 -0.64 -3.74 23.10
CA ILE A 83 -0.11 -2.61 23.87
C ILE A 83 0.87 -1.82 23.02
N SER A 84 0.62 -0.51 22.89
CA SER A 84 1.49 0.38 22.11
C SER A 84 2.93 0.39 22.64
N GLY A 85 3.90 0.40 21.71
CA GLY A 85 5.33 0.41 22.04
C GLY A 85 5.92 -0.95 22.42
N LYS A 86 5.11 -2.02 22.44
CA LYS A 86 5.60 -3.38 22.66
C LYS A 86 5.96 -4.07 21.36
N LYS A 87 6.84 -5.06 21.43
CA LYS A 87 7.18 -5.91 20.29
C LYS A 87 6.09 -6.96 20.05
N ILE A 88 5.85 -7.23 18.78
CA ILE A 88 5.00 -8.31 18.31
C ILE A 88 5.91 -9.34 17.66
N ASN A 89 5.83 -10.58 18.13
CA ASN A 89 6.49 -11.72 17.51
C ASN A 89 5.54 -12.35 16.50
N VAL A 90 6.03 -12.53 15.29
CA VAL A 90 5.30 -13.16 14.20
C VAL A 90 6.04 -14.40 13.74
N GLU A 91 5.34 -15.52 13.67
CA GLU A 91 5.91 -16.81 13.28
C GLU A 91 4.98 -17.57 12.35
N SER A 92 5.48 -18.03 11.20
CA SER A 92 4.79 -19.00 10.36
C SER A 92 4.87 -20.38 10.99
N LEU A 93 3.71 -20.93 11.37
CA LEU A 93 3.60 -22.27 11.96
C LEU A 93 3.58 -23.36 10.89
N SER A 94 2.94 -23.05 9.74
CA SER A 94 2.84 -23.90 8.56
C SER A 94 2.63 -23.02 7.32
N GLU A 95 2.53 -23.61 6.14
CA GLU A 95 2.25 -22.87 4.89
C GLU A 95 0.99 -22.01 5.00
N ASN A 96 -0.05 -22.51 5.69
CA ASN A 96 -1.36 -21.87 5.74
C ASN A 96 -1.70 -21.23 7.10
N LYS A 97 -0.75 -21.14 8.04
CA LYS A 97 -1.00 -20.58 9.37
C LYS A 97 0.18 -19.80 9.90
N MET A 98 -0.11 -18.60 10.41
CA MET A 98 0.85 -17.80 11.16
C MET A 98 0.31 -17.45 12.54
N GLN A 99 1.21 -17.12 13.45
CA GLN A 99 0.91 -16.73 14.82
C GLN A 99 1.48 -15.35 15.09
N LEU A 100 0.64 -14.51 15.71
CA LEU A 100 1.05 -13.24 16.31
C LEU A 100 1.02 -13.39 17.82
N GLU A 101 2.09 -12.98 18.48
CA GLU A 101 2.20 -13.01 19.93
C GLU A 101 2.77 -11.71 20.46
N SER A 102 2.13 -11.15 21.47
CA SER A 102 2.64 -10.02 22.22
C SER A 102 2.25 -10.17 23.69
N GLU A 103 3.24 -10.18 24.57
CA GLU A 103 3.10 -10.43 26.01
C GLU A 103 2.31 -11.72 26.30
N LYS A 104 1.09 -11.59 26.81
CA LYS A 104 0.20 -12.73 27.16
C LYS A 104 -0.82 -13.07 26.08
N SER A 105 -0.86 -12.30 24.99
CA SER A 105 -1.87 -12.46 23.93
C SER A 105 -1.27 -13.20 22.75
N LYS A 106 -1.99 -14.21 22.26
CA LYS A 106 -1.58 -15.07 21.17
C LYS A 106 -2.74 -15.28 20.21
N PHE A 107 -2.53 -14.98 18.92
CA PHE A 107 -3.51 -15.13 17.85
C PHE A 107 -2.96 -15.98 16.73
N LYS A 108 -3.80 -16.82 16.15
CA LYS A 108 -3.47 -17.61 14.96
C LYS A 108 -4.30 -17.11 13.78
N LEU A 109 -3.64 -16.83 12.67
CA LEU A 109 -4.26 -16.37 11.42
C LEU A 109 -4.07 -17.40 10.33
N ASN A 110 -5.06 -17.47 9.44
CA ASN A 110 -4.94 -18.24 8.22
C ASN A 110 -4.12 -17.44 7.19
N CYS A 111 -3.34 -18.18 6.40
CA CYS A 111 -2.50 -17.68 5.33
C CYS A 111 -2.90 -18.34 4.01
N ILE A 112 -2.67 -17.63 2.92
CA ILE A 112 -2.74 -18.15 1.54
C ILE A 112 -1.30 -18.19 1.02
N ASP A 113 -1.02 -19.09 0.07
CA ASP A 113 0.30 -19.24 -0.51
C ASP A 113 0.78 -17.87 -1.09
N PRO A 114 1.98 -17.40 -0.72
CA PRO A 114 2.53 -16.17 -1.27
C PRO A 114 2.69 -16.19 -2.80
N GLN A 115 2.78 -17.36 -3.42
CA GLN A 115 2.87 -17.49 -4.88
C GLN A 115 1.58 -17.10 -5.60
N GLU A 116 0.44 -17.16 -4.92
CA GLU A 116 -0.84 -16.70 -5.45
C GLU A 116 -1.02 -15.18 -5.40
N PHE A 117 -0.11 -14.47 -4.69
CA PHE A 117 -0.22 -13.02 -4.54
C PHE A 117 0.22 -12.32 -5.84
N PRO A 118 -0.64 -11.49 -6.45
CA PRO A 118 -0.33 -10.82 -7.70
C PRO A 118 0.71 -9.73 -7.46
N LEU A 119 1.91 -9.93 -8.00
CA LEU A 119 2.97 -8.93 -8.06
C LEU A 119 2.95 -8.32 -9.46
N MET A 120 3.16 -7.00 -9.55
CA MET A 120 3.43 -6.40 -10.85
C MET A 120 4.81 -6.88 -11.33
N GLU A 121 4.89 -7.23 -12.61
CA GLU A 121 6.16 -7.53 -13.24
C GLU A 121 7.04 -6.28 -13.21
N GLU A 122 8.21 -6.37 -12.60
CA GLU A 122 9.26 -5.37 -12.70
C GLU A 122 9.81 -5.41 -14.13
N GLY A 123 9.39 -4.52 -15.01
CA GLY A 123 9.80 -4.61 -16.41
C GLY A 123 9.66 -3.34 -17.24
N PHE A 124 9.31 -2.23 -16.65
CA PHE A 124 9.28 -0.96 -17.39
C PHE A 124 10.57 -0.18 -17.12
N GLU A 125 11.31 0.10 -18.19
CA GLU A 125 12.32 1.16 -18.19
C GLU A 125 11.56 2.47 -17.98
N ALA A 126 11.49 2.93 -16.73
CA ALA A 126 10.82 4.18 -16.35
C ALA A 126 11.89 5.23 -16.05
N GLU A 127 11.68 6.43 -16.57
CA GLU A 127 12.45 7.60 -16.14
C GLU A 127 12.05 7.98 -14.72
N GLU A 128 13.02 8.07 -13.81
CA GLU A 128 12.77 8.51 -12.43
C GLU A 128 12.68 10.04 -12.37
N ILE A 129 11.62 10.54 -11.75
CA ILE A 129 11.39 11.96 -11.57
C ILE A 129 11.25 12.25 -10.07
N SER A 130 12.11 13.13 -9.58
CA SER A 130 12.05 13.60 -8.18
C SER A 130 11.15 14.83 -8.08
N LEU A 131 10.13 14.78 -7.21
CA LEU A 131 9.19 15.86 -6.99
C LEU A 131 9.13 16.25 -5.51
N ASP A 132 8.98 17.55 -5.24
CA ASP A 132 8.64 18.01 -3.90
C ASP A 132 7.21 17.57 -3.51
N SER A 133 7.09 16.80 -2.44
CA SER A 133 5.84 16.19 -2.02
C SER A 133 4.74 17.20 -1.70
N GLN A 134 5.08 18.36 -1.12
CA GLN A 134 4.10 19.39 -0.79
C GLN A 134 3.56 20.08 -2.05
N SER A 135 4.44 20.36 -3.01
CA SER A 135 4.06 20.97 -4.29
C SER A 135 3.19 20.01 -5.11
N PHE A 136 3.56 18.73 -5.13
CA PHE A 136 2.77 17.70 -5.80
C PHE A 136 1.38 17.52 -5.17
N LEU A 137 1.31 17.47 -3.84
CA LEU A 137 0.02 17.40 -3.13
C LEU A 137 -0.88 18.61 -3.41
N LYS A 138 -0.31 19.82 -3.44
CA LYS A 138 -1.05 21.04 -3.82
C LYS A 138 -1.59 20.96 -5.24
N LEU A 139 -0.79 20.43 -6.18
CA LEU A 139 -1.19 20.25 -7.57
C LEU A 139 -2.39 19.30 -7.68
N LEU A 140 -2.32 18.13 -7.05
CA LEU A 140 -3.41 17.15 -7.02
C LEU A 140 -4.68 17.71 -6.39
N ASN A 141 -4.56 18.41 -5.25
CA ASN A 141 -5.70 19.01 -4.56
C ASN A 141 -6.43 20.08 -5.40
N LYS A 142 -5.70 20.80 -6.27
CA LYS A 142 -6.30 21.77 -7.20
C LYS A 142 -7.12 21.10 -8.32
N CYS A 143 -6.80 19.86 -8.69
CA CYS A 143 -7.49 19.12 -9.73
C CYS A 143 -8.61 18.22 -9.18
N LYS A 144 -8.50 17.74 -7.96
CA LYS A 144 -9.38 16.76 -7.36
C LYS A 144 -10.89 17.10 -7.46
N PHE A 145 -11.27 18.36 -7.34
CA PHE A 145 -12.69 18.77 -7.38
C PHE A 145 -13.35 18.63 -8.76
N SER A 146 -12.54 18.56 -9.83
CA SER A 146 -13.01 18.47 -11.21
C SER A 146 -13.04 17.04 -11.75
N ILE A 147 -12.72 16.04 -10.93
CA ILE A 147 -12.79 14.64 -11.31
C ILE A 147 -14.25 14.20 -11.43
N SER A 148 -14.56 13.42 -12.47
CA SER A 148 -15.91 12.84 -12.64
C SER A 148 -16.14 11.69 -11.66
N ASN A 149 -17.37 11.66 -11.09
CA ASN A 149 -17.85 10.52 -10.31
C ASN A 149 -18.77 9.60 -11.14
N ASP A 150 -18.82 9.77 -12.45
CA ASP A 150 -19.66 9.00 -13.37
C ASP A 150 -18.97 7.69 -13.71
N GLU A 151 -19.47 6.58 -13.19
CA GLU A 151 -18.92 5.23 -13.39
C GLU A 151 -18.93 4.78 -14.86
N THR A 152 -19.79 5.38 -15.69
CA THR A 152 -19.86 5.07 -17.14
C THR A 152 -18.72 5.71 -17.91
N ARG A 153 -18.08 6.74 -17.35
CA ARG A 153 -16.98 7.51 -17.94
C ARG A 153 -15.72 7.44 -17.07
N HIS A 154 -15.28 6.22 -16.77
CA HIS A 154 -14.14 5.96 -15.90
C HIS A 154 -12.84 6.69 -16.34
N TYR A 155 -12.65 6.98 -17.63
CA TYR A 155 -11.52 7.76 -18.13
C TYR A 155 -11.51 9.22 -17.66
N LEU A 156 -12.61 9.73 -17.10
CA LEU A 156 -12.71 11.06 -16.48
C LEU A 156 -12.57 11.00 -14.95
N SER A 157 -12.49 9.83 -14.36
CA SER A 157 -12.39 9.65 -12.90
C SER A 157 -10.96 9.76 -12.37
N GLY A 158 -10.05 10.33 -13.16
CA GLY A 158 -8.64 10.50 -12.81
C GLY A 158 -8.10 11.90 -13.07
N ILE A 159 -6.85 12.11 -12.68
CA ILE A 159 -6.06 13.30 -12.99
C ILE A 159 -5.04 12.91 -14.06
N PHE A 160 -5.10 13.57 -15.21
CA PHE A 160 -4.09 13.41 -16.25
C PHE A 160 -2.85 14.20 -15.87
N LEU A 161 -1.71 13.51 -15.78
CA LEU A 161 -0.40 14.10 -15.50
C LEU A 161 0.46 14.03 -16.77
N HIS A 162 1.07 15.15 -17.16
CA HIS A 162 2.05 15.15 -18.25
C HIS A 162 3.20 16.09 -17.96
N PHE A 163 4.38 15.72 -18.49
CA PHE A 163 5.57 16.54 -18.43
C PHE A 163 5.71 17.34 -19.72
N THR A 164 6.06 18.61 -19.56
CA THR A 164 6.40 19.49 -20.66
C THR A 164 7.80 20.02 -20.43
N SER A 165 8.68 19.75 -21.36
CA SER A 165 10.04 20.32 -21.38
C SER A 165 10.01 21.68 -22.07
N GLY A 166 10.39 22.74 -21.38
CA GLY A 166 10.64 24.06 -21.94
C GLY A 166 12.14 24.35 -22.03
N ASP A 167 12.52 25.45 -22.68
CA ASP A 167 13.93 25.78 -22.94
C ASP A 167 14.78 25.87 -21.68
N ASP A 168 14.20 26.29 -20.53
CA ASP A 168 14.93 26.45 -19.27
C ASP A 168 14.34 25.65 -18.08
N LYS A 169 13.16 25.05 -18.21
CA LYS A 169 12.47 24.38 -17.10
C LYS A 169 11.54 23.27 -17.57
N ASN A 170 11.51 22.21 -16.79
CA ASN A 170 10.52 21.15 -16.94
C ASN A 170 9.30 21.44 -16.05
N PHE A 171 8.12 21.25 -16.59
CA PHE A 171 6.86 21.45 -15.89
C PHE A 171 6.09 20.14 -15.79
N LEU A 172 5.58 19.83 -14.59
CA LEU A 172 4.55 18.83 -14.40
C LEU A 172 3.19 19.51 -14.42
N THR A 173 2.36 19.16 -15.38
CA THR A 173 1.01 19.67 -15.52
C THR A 173 0.00 18.60 -15.12
N ALA A 174 -1.01 18.99 -14.34
CA ALA A 174 -2.12 18.14 -13.95
C ALA A 174 -3.43 18.71 -14.53
N VAL A 175 -4.23 17.84 -15.12
CA VAL A 175 -5.52 18.20 -15.73
C VAL A 175 -6.60 17.22 -15.27
N SER A 176 -7.77 17.74 -14.92
CA SER A 176 -8.97 16.94 -14.66
C SER A 176 -10.22 17.65 -15.18
N THR A 177 -11.23 16.88 -15.54
CA THR A 177 -12.52 17.42 -16.00
C THR A 177 -13.64 16.42 -15.75
N CYS A 178 -14.83 16.93 -15.39
CA CYS A 178 -16.06 16.15 -15.38
C CYS A 178 -16.99 16.53 -16.55
N LEU A 179 -16.52 17.34 -17.50
CA LEU A 179 -17.27 17.93 -18.63
C LEU A 179 -18.36 18.93 -18.22
N LEU A 180 -18.63 19.08 -16.91
CA LEU A 180 -19.63 20.04 -16.39
C LEU A 180 -18.99 21.37 -15.97
N TYR A 181 -17.73 21.32 -15.55
CA TYR A 181 -16.98 22.49 -15.13
C TYR A 181 -15.68 22.58 -15.93
N THR A 182 -15.56 23.63 -16.72
CA THR A 182 -14.26 24.05 -17.25
C THR A 182 -13.63 24.97 -16.23
N SER A 183 -12.49 24.60 -15.67
CA SER A 183 -11.69 25.54 -14.88
C SER A 183 -11.28 26.69 -15.80
N PRO A 184 -11.55 27.97 -15.45
CA PRO A 184 -11.04 29.07 -16.24
C PRO A 184 -9.51 29.00 -16.20
N SER A 185 -8.91 29.02 -17.41
CA SER A 185 -7.46 29.09 -17.55
C SER A 185 -6.93 30.29 -16.73
N PRO A 186 -5.92 30.10 -15.89
CA PRO A 186 -5.28 31.24 -15.22
C PRO A 186 -4.73 32.18 -16.29
N ARG A 187 -5.15 33.41 -16.25
CA ARG A 187 -4.58 34.51 -17.04
C ARG A 187 -3.28 34.97 -16.39
#